data_d260ba1da9e861dcfbcc4f2eee5ecc58
#
_entry.id   d260ba1da9e861dcfbcc4f2eee5ecc58
#
_cell.length_a   1.000
_cell.length_b   1.000
_cell.length_c   1.000
_cell.angle_alpha   90.00
_cell.angle_beta   90.00
_cell.angle_gamma   90.00
#
_symmetry.space_group_name_H-M   'P 1'
#
loop_
_entity.id
_entity.type
_entity.pdbx_description
1 polymer ?
#
loop_
_entity_poly.entity_id
_entity_poly.type
_entity_poly.pdbx_seq_one_letter_code
_entity_poly.pdbx_strand_id
1 'polypeptide(L)'
;HDKYVNKNVFDVISSDTFGTKELESPLFDKTKGSSDITDLQVPTLAYDESSIGLVWQKPEKYDNVADYNVYINGKLAGTARENYKVNAAWAAKYMESFYDYYTTQGKSDVDMVNVDIHAYRATGLEADTEYTFKVVAIDKDGKELGTAKEIKQKTTAKAEVLNIKDFGAEESEGYVTYNDEINEKIVKNTKAIQAAIDACPEGGKVVIPENTDGKVFVSGALWLKSNMTLEVNGTLWASPN
;
A
#
# COMPACT_ATOMS: atom_id res chain seq x y z
N HIS A 1 33.35 -5.56 14.28
CA HIS A 1 32.80 -4.22 14.03
C HIS A 1 33.64 -3.51 12.98
N ASP A 2 34.94 -3.46 13.14
CA ASP A 2 35.89 -2.84 12.21
C ASP A 2 35.92 -3.48 10.83
N LYS A 3 35.46 -4.72 10.74
CA LYS A 3 35.31 -5.43 9.47
C LYS A 3 34.25 -4.82 8.55
N TYR A 4 33.22 -4.18 9.14
CA TYR A 4 32.09 -3.60 8.39
C TYR A 4 32.14 -2.07 8.36
N VAL A 5 32.84 -1.48 9.30
CA VAL A 5 33.16 -0.06 9.35
C VAL A 5 34.62 0.08 8.96
N ASN A 6 34.95 -0.43 7.79
CA ASN A 6 36.29 -0.30 7.28
C ASN A 6 36.53 1.10 6.73
N LYS A 7 37.77 1.45 6.63
CA LYS A 7 38.19 2.72 6.07
C LYS A 7 37.60 3.03 4.71
N ASN A 8 37.39 1.99 3.88
CA ASN A 8 36.84 2.16 2.53
C ASN A 8 35.41 2.65 2.50
N VAL A 9 34.57 2.22 3.47
CA VAL A 9 33.19 2.71 3.58
C VAL A 9 33.16 4.19 3.93
N PHE A 10 33.99 4.61 4.88
CA PHE A 10 34.08 6.02 5.25
C PHE A 10 34.79 6.85 4.19
N ASP A 11 35.81 6.32 3.55
CA ASP A 11 36.48 6.99 2.44
C ASP A 11 35.51 7.20 1.26
N VAL A 12 34.64 6.25 0.98
CA VAL A 12 33.60 6.37 -0.05
C VAL A 12 32.53 7.39 0.35
N ILE A 13 32.12 7.44 1.61
CA ILE A 13 31.10 8.38 2.09
C ILE A 13 31.64 9.80 2.26
N SER A 14 32.91 9.94 2.65
CA SER A 14 33.51 11.23 3.04
C SER A 14 34.50 11.81 2.04
N SER A 15 34.89 11.07 1.00
CA SER A 15 35.87 11.50 0.02
C SER A 15 35.22 12.03 -1.26
N ASP A 16 35.97 12.84 -2.00
CA ASP A 16 35.60 13.31 -3.35
C ASP A 16 35.48 12.17 -4.38
N THR A 17 35.78 10.92 -3.98
CA THR A 17 35.58 9.71 -4.76
C THR A 17 34.14 9.17 -4.71
N PHE A 18 33.33 9.59 -3.77
CA PHE A 18 31.91 9.30 -3.81
C PHE A 18 31.26 10.06 -4.95
N GLY A 19 30.71 9.34 -5.92
CA GLY A 19 30.27 9.93 -7.18
C GLY A 19 31.33 9.97 -8.26
N THR A 20 32.48 9.31 -8.07
CA THR A 20 33.43 9.08 -9.15
C THR A 20 32.92 8.06 -10.16
N LYS A 21 33.52 8.04 -11.33
CA LYS A 21 33.17 7.08 -12.41
C LYS A 21 33.20 5.62 -12.00
N GLU A 22 33.95 5.28 -10.95
CA GLU A 22 34.02 3.91 -10.41
C GLU A 22 32.76 3.53 -9.62
N LEU A 23 32.09 4.53 -9.03
CA LEU A 23 30.80 4.38 -8.37
C LEU A 23 29.63 4.68 -9.30
N GLU A 24 29.88 5.36 -10.42
CA GLU A 24 28.94 5.48 -11.53
C GLU A 24 28.87 4.16 -12.28
N SER A 25 28.41 3.12 -11.58
CA SER A 25 28.11 1.84 -12.20
C SER A 25 27.13 2.04 -13.35
N PRO A 26 27.29 1.36 -14.49
CA PRO A 26 26.29 1.36 -15.56
C PRO A 26 24.86 1.05 -15.07
N LEU A 27 24.73 0.36 -13.94
CA LEU A 27 23.45 0.09 -13.28
C LEU A 27 22.74 1.35 -12.75
N PHE A 28 23.49 2.45 -12.53
CA PHE A 28 22.95 3.72 -12.05
C PHE A 28 22.97 4.82 -13.11
N ASP A 29 23.36 4.50 -14.34
CA ASP A 29 23.33 5.45 -15.44
C ASP A 29 21.89 5.63 -15.94
N LYS A 30 21.18 6.57 -15.31
CA LYS A 30 19.79 6.93 -15.61
C LYS A 30 19.54 7.44 -17.04
N THR A 31 20.59 7.67 -17.81
CA THR A 31 20.50 8.18 -19.18
C THR A 31 20.49 7.08 -20.24
N LYS A 32 20.76 5.83 -19.85
CA LYS A 32 20.86 4.69 -20.76
C LYS A 32 19.60 3.82 -20.72
N GLY A 33 19.46 3.01 -21.76
CA GLY A 33 18.31 2.12 -21.90
C GLY A 33 17.09 2.82 -22.48
N SER A 34 15.91 2.36 -22.08
CA SER A 34 14.62 2.91 -22.51
C SER A 34 13.78 3.39 -21.34
N SER A 35 12.85 4.31 -21.62
CA SER A 35 11.82 4.74 -20.67
C SER A 35 10.56 3.87 -20.76
N ASP A 36 10.67 2.67 -21.32
CA ASP A 36 9.57 1.72 -21.45
C ASP A 36 9.11 1.22 -20.08
N ILE A 37 7.81 1.03 -19.95
CA ILE A 37 7.26 0.37 -18.77
C ILE A 37 7.49 -1.14 -18.89
N THR A 38 8.09 -1.72 -17.87
CA THR A 38 8.33 -3.15 -17.76
C THR A 38 7.70 -3.71 -16.48
N ASP A 39 7.44 -5.03 -16.47
CA ASP A 39 6.89 -5.73 -15.30
C ASP A 39 5.62 -5.10 -14.72
N LEU A 40 4.74 -4.55 -15.57
CA LEU A 40 3.43 -4.11 -15.10
C LEU A 40 2.62 -5.33 -14.65
N GLN A 41 2.24 -5.33 -13.39
CA GLN A 41 1.51 -6.44 -12.78
C GLN A 41 0.52 -5.98 -11.71
N VAL A 42 -0.44 -6.83 -11.42
CA VAL A 42 -1.30 -6.77 -10.24
C VAL A 42 -0.75 -7.80 -9.25
N PRO A 43 -0.15 -7.39 -8.13
CA PRO A 43 0.33 -8.34 -7.12
C PRO A 43 -0.80 -9.20 -6.57
N THR A 44 -0.46 -10.41 -6.13
CA THR A 44 -1.42 -11.27 -5.43
C THR A 44 -2.03 -10.52 -4.25
N LEU A 45 -3.36 -10.58 -4.11
CA LEU A 45 -4.15 -9.88 -3.09
C LEU A 45 -4.17 -8.33 -3.21
N ALA A 46 -3.65 -7.76 -4.28
CA ALA A 46 -3.74 -6.33 -4.53
C ALA A 46 -5.04 -5.90 -5.24
N TYR A 47 -6.05 -6.72 -5.26
CA TYR A 47 -7.35 -6.42 -5.84
C TYR A 47 -8.49 -7.03 -5.01
N ASP A 48 -9.63 -6.37 -5.06
CA ASP A 48 -10.87 -6.78 -4.39
C ASP A 48 -12.10 -6.48 -5.29
N GLU A 49 -13.27 -6.42 -4.70
CA GLU A 49 -14.53 -6.14 -5.39
C GLU A 49 -14.67 -4.70 -5.92
N SER A 50 -13.79 -3.78 -5.47
CA SER A 50 -13.92 -2.34 -5.74
C SER A 50 -12.59 -1.65 -6.03
N SER A 51 -11.48 -2.37 -5.95
CA SER A 51 -10.15 -1.80 -6.16
C SER A 51 -9.17 -2.77 -6.83
N ILE A 52 -8.21 -2.20 -7.55
CA ILE A 52 -7.10 -2.93 -8.18
C ILE A 52 -5.82 -2.12 -7.98
N GLY A 53 -4.80 -2.74 -7.38
CA GLY A 53 -3.48 -2.18 -7.22
C GLY A 53 -2.53 -2.63 -8.34
N LEU A 54 -1.79 -1.70 -8.91
CA LEU A 54 -0.80 -1.92 -9.94
C LEU A 54 0.59 -1.60 -9.41
N VAL A 55 1.58 -2.34 -9.86
CA VAL A 55 3.00 -2.03 -9.67
C VAL A 55 3.76 -2.29 -10.98
N TRP A 56 4.86 -1.60 -11.18
CA TRP A 56 5.75 -1.78 -12.33
C TRP A 56 7.18 -1.50 -11.95
N GLN A 57 8.13 -1.92 -12.80
CA GLN A 57 9.54 -1.62 -12.60
C GLN A 57 9.87 -0.19 -13.02
N LYS A 58 10.82 0.42 -12.31
CA LYS A 58 11.41 1.69 -12.72
C LYS A 58 12.06 1.53 -14.10
N PRO A 59 11.77 2.42 -15.06
CA PRO A 59 12.45 2.39 -16.34
C PRO A 59 13.98 2.48 -16.21
N GLU A 60 14.71 1.87 -17.12
CA GLU A 60 16.18 1.97 -17.16
C GLU A 60 16.62 3.41 -17.40
N LYS A 61 16.00 4.06 -18.40
CA LYS A 61 16.21 5.48 -18.68
C LYS A 61 15.13 6.30 -17.97
N TYR A 62 15.52 6.99 -16.92
CA TYR A 62 14.58 7.77 -16.08
C TYR A 62 15.05 9.21 -15.80
N ASP A 63 16.13 9.68 -16.46
CA ASP A 63 16.66 11.04 -16.30
C ASP A 63 15.63 12.14 -16.59
N ASN A 64 14.69 11.85 -17.51
CA ASN A 64 13.60 12.76 -17.89
C ASN A 64 12.22 12.31 -17.41
N VAL A 65 12.11 11.22 -16.64
CA VAL A 65 10.81 10.75 -16.12
C VAL A 65 10.43 11.59 -14.90
N ALA A 66 9.29 12.28 -14.99
CA ALA A 66 8.75 13.08 -13.90
C ALA A 66 7.64 12.33 -13.13
N ASP A 67 6.83 11.53 -13.83
CA ASP A 67 5.71 10.77 -13.26
C ASP A 67 5.23 9.70 -14.27
N TYR A 68 4.13 9.04 -13.98
CA TYR A 68 3.52 8.03 -14.84
C TYR A 68 2.03 8.30 -14.99
N ASN A 69 1.57 8.38 -16.24
CA ASN A 69 0.13 8.39 -16.54
C ASN A 69 -0.44 6.99 -16.45
N VAL A 70 -1.60 6.88 -15.81
CA VAL A 70 -2.37 5.64 -15.76
C VAL A 70 -3.72 5.85 -16.44
N TYR A 71 -4.03 4.96 -17.36
CA TYR A 71 -5.30 4.94 -18.09
C TYR A 71 -6.10 3.72 -17.65
N ILE A 72 -7.39 3.91 -17.47
CA ILE A 72 -8.37 2.85 -17.18
C ILE A 72 -9.38 2.82 -18.31
N ASN A 73 -9.51 1.68 -18.99
CA ASN A 73 -10.38 1.51 -20.14
C ASN A 73 -10.19 2.60 -21.20
N GLY A 74 -8.93 2.97 -21.47
CA GLY A 74 -8.52 3.97 -22.45
C GLY A 74 -8.69 5.43 -22.03
N LYS A 75 -9.18 5.71 -20.82
CA LYS A 75 -9.31 7.08 -20.29
C LYS A 75 -8.22 7.36 -19.27
N LEU A 76 -7.61 8.54 -19.35
CA LEU A 76 -6.66 8.99 -18.32
C LEU A 76 -7.35 9.05 -16.96
N ALA A 77 -6.84 8.30 -16.00
CA ALA A 77 -7.35 8.23 -14.63
C ALA A 77 -6.56 9.14 -13.66
N GLY A 78 -5.36 9.56 -14.07
CA GLY A 78 -4.47 10.40 -13.26
C GLY A 78 -3.03 9.92 -13.32
N THR A 79 -2.18 10.50 -12.48
CA THR A 79 -0.79 10.10 -12.37
C THR A 79 -0.52 9.25 -11.14
N ALA A 80 0.60 8.52 -11.16
CA ALA A 80 1.01 7.70 -10.02
C ALA A 80 1.22 8.54 -8.75
N ARG A 81 1.84 9.71 -8.88
CA ARG A 81 2.11 10.63 -7.77
C ARG A 81 0.83 11.24 -7.19
N GLU A 82 -0.11 11.66 -8.04
CA GLU A 82 -1.42 12.16 -7.57
C GLU A 82 -2.19 11.07 -6.82
N ASN A 83 -2.20 9.86 -7.37
CA ASN A 83 -2.83 8.71 -6.74
C ASN A 83 -2.20 8.36 -5.38
N TYR A 84 -0.86 8.41 -5.30
CA TYR A 84 -0.15 8.20 -4.04
C TYR A 84 -0.53 9.25 -2.98
N LYS A 85 -0.63 10.52 -3.35
CA LYS A 85 -1.04 11.61 -2.44
C LYS A 85 -2.43 11.37 -1.83
N VAL A 86 -3.34 10.81 -2.60
CA VAL A 86 -4.71 10.49 -2.12
C VAL A 86 -4.70 9.26 -1.21
N ASN A 87 -4.07 8.17 -1.65
CA ASN A 87 -4.12 6.88 -0.96
C ASN A 87 -3.20 6.81 0.27
N ALA A 88 -2.15 7.61 0.32
CA ALA A 88 -1.18 7.67 1.41
C ALA A 88 -1.01 9.10 1.95
N ALA A 89 -2.12 9.82 2.14
CA ALA A 89 -2.13 11.25 2.45
C ALA A 89 -1.23 11.65 3.62
N TRP A 90 -1.19 10.84 4.69
CA TRP A 90 -0.31 11.10 5.84
C TRP A 90 1.18 10.98 5.47
N ALA A 91 1.55 9.95 4.73
CA ALA A 91 2.93 9.74 4.28
C ALA A 91 3.33 10.79 3.24
N ALA A 92 2.44 11.10 2.30
CA ALA A 92 2.65 12.12 1.28
C ALA A 92 2.96 13.48 1.90
N LYS A 93 2.24 13.87 2.95
CA LYS A 93 2.49 15.13 3.67
C LYS A 93 3.90 15.20 4.27
N TYR A 94 4.38 14.11 4.88
CA TYR A 94 5.74 14.06 5.41
C TYR A 94 6.79 14.09 4.28
N MET A 95 6.54 13.40 3.20
CA MET A 95 7.43 13.38 2.04
C MET A 95 7.53 14.77 1.40
N GLU A 96 6.42 15.47 1.20
CA GLU A 96 6.42 16.84 0.67
C GLU A 96 7.22 17.80 1.57
N SER A 97 6.99 17.74 2.90
CA SER A 97 7.75 18.56 3.86
C SER A 97 9.25 18.26 3.83
N PHE A 98 9.61 16.99 3.62
CA PHE A 98 11.00 16.58 3.50
C PHE A 98 11.63 17.11 2.20
N TYR A 99 10.92 17.03 1.08
CA TYR A 99 11.36 17.61 -0.19
C TYR A 99 11.54 19.12 -0.09
N ASP A 100 10.55 19.83 0.45
CA ASP A 100 10.61 21.28 0.62
C ASP A 100 11.79 21.69 1.48
N TYR A 101 12.04 20.97 2.58
CA TYR A 101 13.19 21.22 3.43
C TYR A 101 14.51 21.08 2.67
N TYR A 102 14.70 20.00 1.92
CA TYR A 102 15.94 19.76 1.22
C TYR A 102 16.15 20.67 0.01
N THR A 103 15.10 21.01 -0.71
CA THR A 103 15.17 21.93 -1.86
C THR A 103 15.42 23.37 -1.41
N THR A 104 14.74 23.84 -0.36
CA THR A 104 14.91 25.20 0.16
C THR A 104 16.23 25.44 0.86
N GLN A 105 16.87 24.39 1.39
CA GLN A 105 18.21 24.48 1.99
C GLN A 105 19.36 24.42 0.98
N GLY A 106 19.09 24.57 -0.30
CA GLY A 106 20.11 24.53 -1.35
C GLY A 106 20.75 23.15 -1.54
N LYS A 107 20.09 22.11 -1.07
CA LYS A 107 20.53 20.72 -1.22
C LYS A 107 19.84 20.02 -2.38
N SER A 108 19.50 20.79 -3.42
CA SER A 108 18.77 20.35 -4.61
C SER A 108 19.47 19.25 -5.42
N ASP A 109 20.78 19.07 -5.21
CA ASP A 109 21.56 18.07 -5.93
C ASP A 109 21.46 16.67 -5.32
N VAL A 110 20.69 16.51 -4.24
CA VAL A 110 20.50 15.22 -3.60
C VAL A 110 19.37 14.47 -4.30
N ASP A 111 19.66 13.79 -5.39
CA ASP A 111 18.77 12.85 -6.10
C ASP A 111 18.11 11.81 -5.15
N MET A 112 18.68 11.62 -3.96
CA MET A 112 18.18 10.74 -2.91
C MET A 112 16.78 11.09 -2.39
N VAL A 113 16.33 12.32 -2.62
CA VAL A 113 15.06 12.81 -2.06
C VAL A 113 13.90 12.61 -3.05
N ASN A 114 14.18 12.33 -4.31
CA ASN A 114 13.15 12.13 -5.31
C ASN A 114 12.62 10.69 -5.25
N VAL A 115 11.58 10.47 -4.44
CA VAL A 115 10.90 9.18 -4.39
C VAL A 115 10.07 9.02 -5.66
N ASP A 116 10.42 8.01 -6.41
CA ASP A 116 9.75 7.61 -7.63
C ASP A 116 8.60 6.64 -7.27
N ILE A 117 7.39 6.96 -7.68
CA ILE A 117 6.19 6.18 -7.34
C ILE A 117 5.86 5.25 -8.50
N HIS A 118 6.13 3.96 -8.33
CA HIS A 118 5.87 2.91 -9.32
C HIS A 118 4.66 2.06 -8.94
N ALA A 119 3.64 2.67 -8.42
CA ALA A 119 2.41 2.01 -8.01
C ALA A 119 1.21 2.91 -8.28
N TYR A 120 0.06 2.29 -8.49
CA TYR A 120 -1.23 2.97 -8.64
C TYR A 120 -2.32 2.09 -8.03
N ARG A 121 -3.22 2.68 -7.27
CA ARG A 121 -4.40 1.99 -6.76
C ARG A 121 -5.66 2.61 -7.35
N ALA A 122 -6.29 1.89 -8.26
CA ALA A 122 -7.62 2.22 -8.73
C ALA A 122 -8.66 1.82 -7.67
N THR A 123 -9.58 2.72 -7.36
CA THR A 123 -10.65 2.52 -6.37
C THR A 123 -12.00 2.92 -6.96
N GLY A 124 -13.10 2.51 -6.32
CA GLY A 124 -14.46 2.80 -6.80
C GLY A 124 -14.84 2.05 -8.08
N LEU A 125 -14.21 0.89 -8.29
CA LEU A 125 -14.49 0.01 -9.42
C LEU A 125 -15.75 -0.82 -9.15
N GLU A 126 -16.41 -1.26 -10.24
CA GLU A 126 -17.53 -2.19 -10.16
C GLU A 126 -17.03 -3.61 -9.88
N ALA A 127 -17.78 -4.36 -9.06
CA ALA A 127 -17.47 -5.75 -8.77
C ALA A 127 -17.68 -6.64 -10.01
N ASP A 128 -16.99 -7.77 -10.05
CA ASP A 128 -17.04 -8.78 -11.12
C ASP A 128 -16.81 -8.21 -12.53
N THR A 129 -16.01 -7.13 -12.64
CA THR A 129 -15.81 -6.36 -13.86
C THR A 129 -14.35 -6.36 -14.31
N GLU A 130 -14.10 -6.64 -15.60
CA GLU A 130 -12.74 -6.57 -16.18
C GLU A 130 -12.40 -5.13 -16.56
N TYR A 131 -11.21 -4.70 -16.15
CA TYR A 131 -10.62 -3.41 -16.50
C TYR A 131 -9.32 -3.60 -17.26
N THR A 132 -9.09 -2.73 -18.24
CA THR A 132 -7.81 -2.62 -18.93
C THR A 132 -7.06 -1.41 -18.39
N PHE A 133 -5.84 -1.63 -17.91
CA PHE A 133 -4.94 -0.60 -17.40
C PHE A 133 -3.80 -0.41 -18.37
N LYS A 134 -3.48 0.84 -18.67
CA LYS A 134 -2.28 1.23 -19.43
C LYS A 134 -1.46 2.18 -18.59
N VAL A 135 -0.17 1.92 -18.47
CA VAL A 135 0.80 2.78 -17.79
C VAL A 135 1.85 3.25 -18.77
N VAL A 136 2.22 4.52 -18.69
CA VAL A 136 3.27 5.14 -19.51
C VAL A 136 4.02 6.18 -18.71
N ALA A 137 5.34 6.25 -18.86
CA ALA A 137 6.16 7.30 -18.27
C ALA A 137 5.87 8.66 -18.95
N ILE A 138 5.97 9.74 -18.18
CA ILE A 138 5.82 11.11 -18.68
C ILE A 138 6.96 12.00 -18.21
N ASP A 139 7.30 13.02 -19.01
CA ASP A 139 8.21 14.07 -18.61
C ASP A 139 7.52 15.17 -17.79
N LYS A 140 8.28 16.19 -17.40
CA LYS A 140 7.77 17.33 -16.62
C LYS A 140 6.67 18.15 -17.33
N ASP A 141 6.57 18.05 -18.64
CA ASP A 141 5.58 18.75 -19.46
C ASP A 141 4.36 17.85 -19.78
N GLY A 142 4.33 16.63 -19.20
CA GLY A 142 3.26 15.65 -19.39
C GLY A 142 3.33 14.86 -20.69
N LYS A 143 4.45 14.96 -21.43
CA LYS A 143 4.66 14.21 -22.67
C LYS A 143 5.02 12.76 -22.36
N GLU A 144 4.34 11.83 -23.03
CA GLU A 144 4.63 10.39 -22.91
C GLU A 144 6.03 10.04 -23.42
N LEU A 145 6.72 9.20 -22.65
CA LEU A 145 8.07 8.70 -22.90
C LEU A 145 8.05 7.18 -23.01
N GLY A 146 8.90 6.65 -23.91
CA GLY A 146 9.03 5.21 -24.07
C GLY A 146 7.75 4.52 -24.52
N THR A 147 7.68 3.23 -24.28
CA THR A 147 6.56 2.36 -24.63
C THR A 147 5.67 2.12 -23.41
N ALA A 148 4.37 2.36 -23.56
CA ALA A 148 3.37 2.01 -22.57
C ALA A 148 3.24 0.49 -22.41
N LYS A 149 2.81 0.05 -21.23
CA LYS A 149 2.42 -1.34 -20.97
C LYS A 149 0.96 -1.42 -20.59
N GLU A 150 0.30 -2.48 -21.04
CA GLU A 150 -1.09 -2.76 -20.72
C GLU A 150 -1.23 -4.08 -19.97
N ILE A 151 -2.20 -4.13 -19.07
CA ILE A 151 -2.63 -5.33 -18.36
C ILE A 151 -4.16 -5.31 -18.17
N LYS A 152 -4.76 -6.48 -18.16
CA LYS A 152 -6.17 -6.65 -17.81
C LYS A 152 -6.26 -7.33 -16.45
N GLN A 153 -7.20 -6.84 -15.66
CA GLN A 153 -7.52 -7.43 -14.36
C GLN A 153 -9.01 -7.31 -14.11
N LYS A 154 -9.59 -8.37 -13.60
CA LYS A 154 -10.97 -8.41 -13.15
C LYS A 154 -11.04 -8.19 -11.65
N THR A 155 -11.97 -7.33 -11.19
CA THR A 155 -12.33 -7.23 -9.78
C THR A 155 -12.98 -8.53 -9.31
N THR A 156 -12.95 -8.82 -8.02
CA THR A 156 -13.68 -9.97 -7.48
C THR A 156 -15.19 -9.73 -7.51
N ALA A 157 -15.95 -10.81 -7.41
CA ALA A 157 -17.38 -10.70 -7.16
C ALA A 157 -17.64 -9.98 -5.83
N LYS A 158 -18.81 -9.39 -5.68
CA LYS A 158 -19.21 -8.74 -4.42
C LYS A 158 -19.18 -9.76 -3.29
N ALA A 159 -18.45 -9.42 -2.22
CA ALA A 159 -18.32 -10.28 -1.06
C ALA A 159 -19.64 -10.38 -0.29
N GLU A 160 -19.96 -11.57 0.19
CA GLU A 160 -20.97 -11.72 1.26
C GLU A 160 -20.39 -11.14 2.55
N VAL A 161 -21.16 -10.29 3.22
CA VAL A 161 -20.72 -9.56 4.41
C VAL A 161 -21.41 -10.10 5.65
N LEU A 162 -20.64 -10.58 6.61
CA LEU A 162 -21.12 -11.04 7.90
C LEU A 162 -20.63 -10.07 8.98
N ASN A 163 -21.58 -9.44 9.69
CA ASN A 163 -21.26 -8.54 10.80
C ASN A 163 -21.21 -9.35 12.10
N ILE A 164 -20.15 -9.19 12.88
CA ILE A 164 -19.97 -9.92 14.14
C ILE A 164 -21.10 -9.69 15.16
N LYS A 165 -21.77 -8.53 15.10
CA LYS A 165 -22.91 -8.22 15.96
C LYS A 165 -24.11 -9.14 15.68
N ASP A 166 -24.29 -9.59 14.44
CA ASP A 166 -25.36 -10.53 14.06
C ASP A 166 -25.13 -11.93 14.66
N PHE A 167 -23.89 -12.22 15.05
CA PHE A 167 -23.49 -13.44 15.75
C PHE A 167 -23.45 -13.29 17.28
N GLY A 168 -23.81 -12.11 17.79
CA GLY A 168 -23.93 -11.85 19.22
C GLY A 168 -22.67 -11.23 19.85
N ALA A 169 -21.75 -10.68 19.08
CA ALA A 169 -20.63 -9.91 19.63
C ALA A 169 -21.12 -8.59 20.25
N GLU A 170 -20.59 -8.23 21.41
CA GLU A 170 -20.96 -7.05 22.18
C GLU A 170 -19.74 -6.17 22.47
N GLU A 171 -19.97 -4.87 22.49
CA GLU A 171 -18.96 -3.89 22.87
C GLU A 171 -18.73 -3.88 24.38
N SER A 172 -17.49 -3.56 24.76
CA SER A 172 -17.08 -3.32 26.16
C SER A 172 -16.58 -1.89 26.29
N GLU A 173 -16.57 -1.34 27.50
CA GLU A 173 -15.94 -0.07 27.78
C GLU A 173 -14.44 -0.11 27.42
N GLY A 174 -13.90 0.98 26.89
CA GLY A 174 -12.54 1.05 26.37
C GLY A 174 -11.42 0.82 27.40
N TYR A 175 -11.75 0.93 28.70
CA TYR A 175 -10.84 0.57 29.79
C TYR A 175 -11.36 -0.72 30.43
N VAL A 176 -10.73 -1.81 30.04
CA VAL A 176 -11.09 -3.14 30.54
C VAL A 176 -10.27 -3.46 31.78
N THR A 177 -10.86 -3.36 32.95
CA THR A 177 -10.32 -4.03 34.13
C THR A 177 -10.71 -5.49 34.05
N TYR A 178 -9.73 -6.39 34.00
CA TYR A 178 -9.98 -7.83 33.94
C TYR A 178 -10.69 -8.29 35.20
N ASN A 179 -11.93 -8.65 35.07
CA ASN A 179 -12.80 -9.25 36.10
C ASN A 179 -13.66 -10.35 35.47
N ASP A 180 -14.48 -11.01 36.25
CA ASP A 180 -15.28 -12.14 35.78
C ASP A 180 -16.27 -11.72 34.67
N GLU A 181 -16.91 -10.57 34.79
CA GLU A 181 -17.83 -10.03 33.76
C GLU A 181 -17.14 -9.81 32.41
N ILE A 182 -15.92 -9.25 32.45
CA ILE A 182 -15.13 -9.06 31.25
C ILE A 182 -14.67 -10.40 30.67
N ASN A 183 -14.27 -11.36 31.48
CA ASN A 183 -13.90 -12.69 31.03
C ASN A 183 -15.07 -13.40 30.33
N GLU A 184 -16.28 -13.30 30.86
CA GLU A 184 -17.48 -13.84 30.21
C GLU A 184 -17.75 -13.19 28.87
N LYS A 185 -17.59 -11.85 28.79
CA LYS A 185 -17.77 -11.08 27.57
C LYS A 185 -16.69 -11.43 26.52
N ILE A 186 -15.43 -11.61 26.93
CA ILE A 186 -14.33 -12.07 26.07
C ILE A 186 -14.67 -13.44 25.47
N VAL A 187 -15.09 -14.39 26.30
CA VAL A 187 -15.46 -15.73 25.83
C VAL A 187 -16.66 -15.67 24.87
N LYS A 188 -17.66 -14.86 25.17
CA LYS A 188 -18.85 -14.65 24.33
C LYS A 188 -18.43 -14.06 22.97
N ASN A 189 -17.63 -12.98 22.96
CA ASN A 189 -17.16 -12.33 21.75
C ASN A 189 -16.27 -13.24 20.91
N THR A 190 -15.35 -13.97 21.55
CA THR A 190 -14.49 -14.93 20.84
C THR A 190 -15.35 -15.96 20.10
N LYS A 191 -16.36 -16.52 20.74
CA LYS A 191 -17.28 -17.47 20.11
C LYS A 191 -18.09 -16.83 18.97
N ALA A 192 -18.61 -15.63 19.19
CA ALA A 192 -19.41 -14.91 18.19
C ALA A 192 -18.57 -14.55 16.95
N ILE A 193 -17.38 -14.01 17.14
CA ILE A 193 -16.48 -13.65 16.05
C ILE A 193 -16.01 -14.91 15.32
N GLN A 194 -15.65 -15.96 16.06
CA GLN A 194 -15.26 -17.23 15.45
C GLN A 194 -16.41 -17.86 14.65
N ALA A 195 -17.64 -17.78 15.16
CA ALA A 195 -18.81 -18.28 14.42
C ALA A 195 -19.05 -17.49 13.10
N ALA A 196 -18.86 -16.19 13.12
CA ALA A 196 -18.89 -15.38 11.89
C ALA A 196 -17.79 -15.80 10.91
N ILE A 197 -16.57 -16.02 11.40
CA ILE A 197 -15.44 -16.49 10.58
C ILE A 197 -15.75 -17.88 10.00
N ASP A 198 -16.25 -18.80 10.81
CA ASP A 198 -16.56 -20.17 10.38
C ASP A 198 -17.70 -20.22 9.34
N ALA A 199 -18.69 -19.33 9.49
CA ALA A 199 -19.80 -19.19 8.55
C ALA A 199 -19.42 -18.43 7.25
N CYS A 200 -18.32 -17.68 7.26
CA CYS A 200 -17.92 -16.86 6.12
C CYS A 200 -17.62 -17.74 4.90
N PRO A 201 -18.28 -17.52 3.74
CA PRO A 201 -17.97 -18.25 2.53
C PRO A 201 -16.62 -17.87 1.95
N GLU A 202 -16.13 -18.64 1.00
CA GLU A 202 -14.94 -18.28 0.22
C GLU A 202 -15.16 -16.96 -0.52
N GLY A 203 -14.21 -16.03 -0.42
CA GLY A 203 -14.33 -14.68 -0.95
C GLY A 203 -15.23 -13.76 -0.11
N GLY A 204 -15.81 -14.25 0.98
CA GLY A 204 -16.64 -13.47 1.90
C GLY A 204 -15.84 -12.56 2.81
N LYS A 205 -16.57 -11.73 3.57
CA LYS A 205 -16.04 -10.71 4.46
C LYS A 205 -16.69 -10.78 5.83
N VAL A 206 -15.89 -10.86 6.88
CA VAL A 206 -16.35 -10.67 8.26
C VAL A 206 -15.99 -9.26 8.69
N VAL A 207 -16.98 -8.50 9.14
CA VAL A 207 -16.82 -7.10 9.53
C VAL A 207 -16.89 -6.95 11.04
N ILE A 208 -15.85 -6.35 11.61
CA ILE A 208 -15.88 -5.76 12.94
C ILE A 208 -16.25 -4.29 12.74
N PRO A 209 -17.49 -3.90 13.05
CA PRO A 209 -17.99 -2.57 12.74
C PRO A 209 -17.33 -1.49 13.60
N GLU A 210 -17.55 -0.24 13.24
CA GLU A 210 -17.18 0.90 14.08
C GLU A 210 -17.77 0.74 15.48
N ASN A 211 -16.99 1.11 16.49
CA ASN A 211 -17.41 1.10 17.87
C ASN A 211 -18.22 2.34 18.21
N THR A 212 -19.10 2.20 19.20
CA THR A 212 -19.64 3.36 19.93
C THR A 212 -18.46 4.10 20.57
N ASP A 213 -18.54 5.43 20.65
CA ASP A 213 -17.48 6.26 21.23
C ASP A 213 -17.06 5.75 22.63
N GLY A 214 -15.76 5.58 22.81
CA GLY A 214 -15.17 5.05 24.04
C GLY A 214 -15.29 3.54 24.23
N LYS A 215 -15.89 2.80 23.28
CA LYS A 215 -16.06 1.33 23.39
C LYS A 215 -15.15 0.56 22.45
N VAL A 216 -14.98 -0.71 22.74
CA VAL A 216 -14.17 -1.65 21.96
C VAL A 216 -14.79 -3.04 21.93
N PHE A 217 -14.44 -3.85 20.95
CA PHE A 217 -14.62 -5.30 21.04
C PHE A 217 -13.40 -5.92 21.68
N VAL A 218 -13.59 -6.89 22.56
CA VAL A 218 -12.50 -7.65 23.19
C VAL A 218 -12.70 -9.13 22.88
N SER A 219 -11.67 -9.81 22.41
CA SER A 219 -11.74 -11.23 22.07
C SER A 219 -10.44 -11.95 22.44
N GLY A 220 -10.54 -13.26 22.66
CA GLY A 220 -9.40 -14.15 22.74
C GLY A 220 -8.86 -14.48 21.33
N ALA A 221 -8.12 -15.59 21.22
CA ALA A 221 -7.56 -16.05 19.98
C ALA A 221 -8.64 -16.39 18.94
N LEU A 222 -8.41 -16.01 17.71
CA LEU A 222 -9.28 -16.26 16.56
C LEU A 222 -8.50 -17.02 15.48
N TRP A 223 -9.15 -17.96 14.81
CA TRP A 223 -8.59 -18.74 13.70
C TRP A 223 -9.23 -18.29 12.38
N LEU A 224 -8.46 -17.60 11.56
CA LEU A 224 -8.92 -17.15 10.24
C LEU A 224 -8.91 -18.31 9.24
N LYS A 225 -9.79 -18.24 8.26
CA LYS A 225 -9.83 -19.15 7.11
C LYS A 225 -9.07 -18.56 5.94
N SER A 226 -8.66 -19.41 5.01
CA SER A 226 -8.16 -18.95 3.70
C SER A 226 -9.28 -18.30 2.87
N ASN A 227 -8.91 -17.42 1.96
CA ASN A 227 -9.81 -16.78 0.99
C ASN A 227 -10.98 -16.03 1.64
N MET A 228 -10.76 -15.39 2.79
CA MET A 228 -11.71 -14.49 3.42
C MET A 228 -11.05 -13.15 3.77
N THR A 229 -11.87 -12.12 3.96
CA THR A 229 -11.43 -10.82 4.46
C THR A 229 -11.94 -10.62 5.90
N LEU A 230 -11.06 -10.25 6.81
CA LEU A 230 -11.45 -9.69 8.11
C LEU A 230 -11.29 -8.16 8.00
N GLU A 231 -12.41 -7.44 7.93
CA GLU A 231 -12.45 -5.98 7.85
C GLU A 231 -12.68 -5.41 9.25
N VAL A 232 -11.74 -4.59 9.73
CA VAL A 232 -11.81 -4.00 11.07
C VAL A 232 -11.98 -2.48 10.91
N ASN A 233 -13.20 -2.00 11.07
CA ASN A 233 -13.56 -0.58 11.00
C ASN A 233 -13.51 0.10 12.38
N GLY A 234 -13.59 -0.70 13.43
CA GLY A 234 -13.50 -0.27 14.82
C GLY A 234 -12.23 -0.75 15.51
N THR A 235 -12.30 -0.92 16.81
CA THR A 235 -11.21 -1.42 17.65
C THR A 235 -11.53 -2.83 18.13
N LEU A 236 -10.66 -3.77 17.82
CA LEU A 236 -10.63 -5.11 18.37
C LEU A 236 -9.42 -5.27 19.26
N TRP A 237 -9.62 -5.47 20.55
CA TRP A 237 -8.54 -5.75 21.50
C TRP A 237 -8.36 -7.25 21.70
N ALA A 238 -7.11 -7.68 21.67
CA ALA A 238 -6.74 -9.04 22.02
C ALA A 238 -6.68 -9.17 23.54
N SER A 239 -7.38 -10.17 24.07
CA SER A 239 -7.23 -10.56 25.47
C SER A 239 -5.94 -11.36 25.65
N PRO A 240 -5.19 -11.15 26.73
CA PRO A 240 -4.04 -11.98 27.07
C PRO A 240 -4.43 -13.37 27.62
N ASN A 241 -5.71 -13.64 27.87
CA ASN A 241 -6.23 -14.90 28.43
C ASN A 241 -6.92 -15.74 27.36
#